data_08b2d0f9eff29f33da9251c116b31b1b
#
_entry.id   08b2d0f9eff29f33da9251c116b31b1b
#
_cell.length_a   1.000
_cell.length_b   1.000
_cell.length_c   1.000
_cell.angle_alpha   90.00
_cell.angle_beta   90.00
_cell.angle_gamma   90.00
#
_symmetry.space_group_name_H-M   'P 1'
#
loop_
_entity.id
_entity.type
_entity.pdbx_description
1 polymer ?
#
loop_
_entity_poly.entity_id
_entity_poly.type
_entity_poly.pdbx_seq_one_letter_code
_entity_poly.pdbx_strand_id
1 'polypeptide(L)'
;MTLKTMITAAVTATALTGAAFAESHAGTDNPMVGGAAMFPDMNIVENAVNSADHTTLVAAVKAAGLVDTLMSEGPFTVFAPTNAAFDRISDESLTALLQPAAKAQLTQILTCHVVAANAMSDAIAGMIADDGGTHPVQTVGGCTLQAKMDGSKITLTDENGREATVTIADVRQSNGVIHVIDRVLLPAQ
;
A
#
# COMPACT_ATOMS: atom_id res chain seq x y z
N MET A 1 71.16 -39.34 -28.30
CA MET A 1 70.62 -37.98 -28.20
C MET A 1 69.26 -38.08 -27.60
N THR A 2 69.12 -37.90 -26.31
CA THR A 2 67.91 -38.10 -25.57
C THR A 2 67.42 -36.74 -25.03
N LEU A 3 66.28 -36.31 -25.52
CA LEU A 3 65.65 -35.06 -25.15
C LEU A 3 64.72 -35.35 -23.92
N LYS A 4 65.08 -34.80 -22.76
CA LYS A 4 64.25 -34.86 -21.56
C LYS A 4 63.18 -33.76 -21.60
N THR A 5 61.92 -34.15 -21.67
CA THR A 5 60.79 -33.24 -21.52
C THR A 5 60.41 -33.13 -20.09
N MET A 6 60.56 -31.93 -19.50
CA MET A 6 60.08 -31.61 -18.15
C MET A 6 58.58 -31.22 -18.22
N ILE A 7 57.76 -31.96 -17.52
CA ILE A 7 56.34 -31.65 -17.32
C ILE A 7 56.20 -30.76 -16.10
N THR A 8 55.86 -29.51 -16.26
CA THR A 8 55.53 -28.59 -15.20
C THR A 8 54.04 -28.70 -14.89
N ALA A 9 53.68 -29.22 -13.74
CA ALA A 9 52.30 -29.26 -13.28
C ALA A 9 51.90 -27.87 -12.77
N ALA A 10 50.97 -27.21 -13.45
CA ALA A 10 50.32 -26.00 -12.99
C ALA A 10 49.08 -26.38 -12.14
N VAL A 11 49.17 -26.09 -10.87
CA VAL A 11 48.01 -26.17 -9.95
C VAL A 11 47.18 -24.92 -10.13
N THR A 12 46.03 -25.04 -10.79
CA THR A 12 45.05 -23.99 -10.90
C THR A 12 44.12 -24.03 -9.67
N ALA A 13 44.33 -23.08 -8.77
CA ALA A 13 43.37 -22.81 -7.68
C ALA A 13 42.09 -22.16 -8.23
N THR A 14 41.01 -22.92 -8.27
CA THR A 14 39.67 -22.39 -8.58
C THR A 14 39.13 -21.66 -7.35
N ALA A 15 39.18 -20.34 -7.39
CA ALA A 15 38.47 -19.52 -6.44
C ALA A 15 36.95 -19.59 -6.76
N LEU A 16 36.16 -20.20 -5.86
CA LEU A 16 34.70 -20.07 -5.87
C LEU A 16 34.38 -18.64 -5.44
N THR A 17 34.16 -17.76 -6.40
CA THR A 17 33.46 -16.51 -6.13
C THR A 17 32.00 -16.84 -5.96
N GLY A 18 31.52 -16.79 -4.72
CA GLY A 18 30.09 -16.80 -4.41
C GLY A 18 29.44 -15.58 -5.05
N ALA A 19 28.75 -15.81 -6.16
CA ALA A 19 27.85 -14.82 -6.72
C ALA A 19 26.69 -14.66 -5.74
N ALA A 20 26.70 -13.54 -4.99
CA ALA A 20 25.50 -13.05 -4.35
C ALA A 20 24.51 -12.76 -5.50
N PHE A 21 23.48 -13.58 -5.61
CA PHE A 21 22.33 -13.26 -6.44
C PHE A 21 21.64 -12.06 -5.78
N ALA A 22 22.07 -10.86 -6.15
CA ALA A 22 21.20 -9.71 -6.09
C ALA A 22 20.12 -9.99 -7.14
N GLU A 23 18.94 -10.41 -6.70
CA GLU A 23 17.76 -10.43 -7.56
C GLU A 23 17.54 -8.98 -8.01
N SER A 24 18.07 -8.66 -9.17
CA SER A 24 17.76 -7.42 -9.85
C SER A 24 16.31 -7.53 -10.34
N HIS A 25 15.39 -6.91 -9.66
CA HIS A 25 14.06 -6.58 -10.15
C HIS A 25 14.21 -5.52 -11.26
N ALA A 26 14.93 -5.89 -12.33
CA ALA A 26 15.14 -5.04 -13.47
C ALA A 26 13.95 -5.20 -14.42
N GLY A 27 13.09 -4.17 -14.50
CA GLY A 27 12.28 -3.97 -15.70
C GLY A 27 10.77 -3.81 -15.51
N THR A 28 10.28 -3.33 -14.39
CA THR A 28 8.96 -2.70 -14.32
C THR A 28 9.14 -1.32 -13.70
N ASP A 29 8.55 -0.29 -14.33
CA ASP A 29 8.43 1.04 -13.72
C ASP A 29 7.51 0.93 -12.49
N ASN A 30 8.05 0.40 -11.38
CA ASN A 30 7.32 0.26 -10.15
C ASN A 30 6.95 1.66 -9.64
N PRO A 31 5.69 1.91 -9.30
CA PRO A 31 5.31 3.20 -8.78
C PRO A 31 6.09 3.53 -7.51
N MET A 32 6.57 4.77 -7.44
CA MET A 32 7.29 5.28 -6.27
C MET A 32 6.30 5.88 -5.29
N VAL A 33 6.31 5.42 -4.05
CA VAL A 33 5.45 5.94 -2.98
C VAL A 33 6.31 6.19 -1.74
N GLY A 34 6.34 7.43 -1.29
CA GLY A 34 7.16 7.83 -0.13
C GLY A 34 8.64 7.55 -0.32
N GLY A 35 9.16 7.70 -1.55
CA GLY A 35 10.57 7.48 -1.87
C GLY A 35 10.98 6.02 -2.02
N ALA A 36 10.05 5.07 -1.89
CA ALA A 36 10.30 3.64 -2.09
C ALA A 36 9.55 3.10 -3.31
N ALA A 37 10.18 2.19 -4.05
CA ALA A 37 9.52 1.45 -5.12
C ALA A 37 8.53 0.44 -4.52
N MET A 38 7.33 0.35 -5.09
CA MET A 38 6.29 -0.61 -4.70
C MET A 38 6.31 -1.81 -5.63
N PHE A 39 6.50 -2.99 -5.09
CA PHE A 39 6.68 -4.22 -5.85
C PHE A 39 5.36 -5.01 -5.93
N PRO A 40 4.90 -5.40 -7.13
CA PRO A 40 3.62 -6.11 -7.29
C PRO A 40 3.64 -7.56 -6.77
N ASP A 41 4.79 -8.13 -6.49
CA ASP A 41 4.99 -9.43 -5.88
C ASP A 41 5.01 -9.40 -4.33
N MET A 42 5.08 -8.21 -3.74
CA MET A 42 4.94 -7.98 -2.31
C MET A 42 3.48 -7.71 -1.93
N ASN A 43 3.08 -8.08 -0.71
CA ASN A 43 1.75 -7.73 -0.21
C ASN A 43 1.65 -6.26 0.24
N ILE A 44 0.42 -5.82 0.53
CA ILE A 44 0.11 -4.44 0.93
C ILE A 44 0.95 -3.97 2.12
N VAL A 45 1.13 -4.82 3.13
CA VAL A 45 1.88 -4.44 4.35
C VAL A 45 3.38 -4.39 4.09
N GLU A 46 3.92 -5.35 3.35
CA GLU A 46 5.34 -5.41 2.99
C GLU A 46 5.80 -4.17 2.21
N ASN A 47 4.96 -3.70 1.29
CA ASN A 47 5.23 -2.46 0.56
C ASN A 47 5.03 -1.21 1.43
N ALA A 48 3.95 -1.16 2.21
CA ALA A 48 3.64 0.01 3.04
C ALA A 48 4.73 0.32 4.07
N VAL A 49 5.40 -0.69 4.64
CA VAL A 49 6.47 -0.48 5.63
C VAL A 49 7.72 0.17 5.03
N ASN A 50 7.92 0.08 3.73
CA ASN A 50 9.03 0.69 3.01
C ASN A 50 8.77 2.16 2.64
N SER A 51 7.51 2.60 2.70
CA SER A 51 7.11 3.96 2.35
C SER A 51 7.33 4.94 3.51
N ALA A 52 8.16 5.96 3.30
CA ALA A 52 8.35 7.02 4.28
C ALA A 52 7.09 7.87 4.52
N ASP A 53 6.16 7.90 3.56
CA ASP A 53 4.90 8.67 3.65
C ASP A 53 3.79 7.96 4.42
N HIS A 54 3.97 6.67 4.79
CA HIS A 54 2.94 5.85 5.44
C HIS A 54 3.33 5.32 6.81
N THR A 55 4.32 5.92 7.47
CA THR A 55 4.81 5.48 8.79
C THR A 55 3.72 5.52 9.86
N THR A 56 2.89 6.57 9.87
CA THR A 56 1.75 6.72 10.79
C THR A 56 0.68 5.67 10.51
N LEU A 57 0.35 5.39 9.23
CA LEU A 57 -0.59 4.35 8.84
C LEU A 57 -0.11 2.97 9.31
N VAL A 58 1.16 2.65 9.08
CA VAL A 58 1.75 1.36 9.51
C VAL A 58 1.69 1.21 11.04
N ALA A 59 1.97 2.29 11.80
CA ALA A 59 1.83 2.28 13.25
C ALA A 59 0.38 2.05 13.69
N ALA A 60 -0.58 2.70 13.03
CA ALA A 60 -2.01 2.55 13.30
C ALA A 60 -2.50 1.12 13.00
N VAL A 61 -2.09 0.53 11.86
CA VAL A 61 -2.43 -0.85 11.47
C VAL A 61 -1.90 -1.86 12.50
N LYS A 62 -0.67 -1.66 13.00
CA LYS A 62 -0.08 -2.48 14.06
C LYS A 62 -0.84 -2.34 15.38
N ALA A 63 -1.18 -1.11 15.79
CA ALA A 63 -1.93 -0.84 17.01
C ALA A 63 -3.34 -1.45 16.98
N ALA A 64 -3.99 -1.40 15.81
CA ALA A 64 -5.30 -2.04 15.59
C ALA A 64 -5.24 -3.57 15.54
N GLY A 65 -4.06 -4.16 15.29
CA GLY A 65 -3.89 -5.61 15.10
C GLY A 65 -4.41 -6.11 13.76
N LEU A 66 -4.39 -5.26 12.73
CA LEU A 66 -4.89 -5.58 11.37
C LEU A 66 -3.79 -6.09 10.43
N VAL A 67 -2.55 -6.24 10.91
CA VAL A 67 -1.41 -6.67 10.09
C VAL A 67 -1.71 -8.00 9.40
N ASP A 68 -2.08 -9.03 10.16
CA ASP A 68 -2.34 -10.37 9.63
C ASP A 68 -3.52 -10.38 8.64
N THR A 69 -4.55 -9.55 8.90
CA THR A 69 -5.70 -9.40 8.00
C THR A 69 -5.27 -8.80 6.66
N LEU A 70 -4.46 -7.75 6.67
CA LEU A 70 -3.98 -7.09 5.45
C LEU A 70 -2.85 -7.86 4.74
N MET A 71 -2.24 -8.84 5.40
CA MET A 71 -1.28 -9.78 4.79
C MET A 71 -1.96 -11.03 4.22
N SER A 72 -3.22 -11.26 4.53
CA SER A 72 -3.97 -12.43 4.03
C SER A 72 -4.20 -12.35 2.52
N GLU A 73 -4.63 -13.48 1.95
CA GLU A 73 -5.02 -13.56 0.54
C GLU A 73 -6.24 -12.67 0.30
N GLY A 74 -6.04 -11.57 -0.48
CA GLY A 74 -7.11 -10.65 -0.86
C GLY A 74 -8.18 -11.29 -1.75
N PRO A 75 -8.81 -10.51 -2.61
CA PRO A 75 -8.37 -9.19 -3.05
C PRO A 75 -8.79 -8.04 -2.11
N PHE A 76 -7.87 -7.10 -1.91
CA PHE A 76 -8.16 -5.87 -1.16
C PHE A 76 -7.89 -4.62 -2.01
N THR A 77 -8.72 -3.60 -1.83
CA THR A 77 -8.38 -2.23 -2.21
C THR A 77 -8.20 -1.41 -0.94
N VAL A 78 -7.04 -0.81 -0.78
CA VAL A 78 -6.72 0.01 0.39
C VAL A 78 -6.54 1.46 -0.03
N PHE A 79 -7.36 2.34 0.51
CA PHE A 79 -7.17 3.78 0.44
C PHE A 79 -6.20 4.20 1.53
N ALA A 80 -4.92 4.39 1.17
CA ALA A 80 -3.83 4.61 2.12
C ALA A 80 -3.58 6.10 2.37
N PRO A 81 -3.98 6.66 3.53
CA PRO A 81 -3.69 8.03 3.88
C PRO A 81 -2.20 8.22 4.19
N THR A 82 -1.62 9.30 3.66
CA THR A 82 -0.24 9.70 3.95
C THR A 82 -0.08 10.26 5.37
N ASN A 83 1.16 10.40 5.84
CA ASN A 83 1.46 11.10 7.10
C ASN A 83 0.82 12.50 7.10
N ALA A 84 0.94 13.24 5.98
CA ALA A 84 0.30 14.55 5.82
C ALA A 84 -1.24 14.52 5.92
N ALA A 85 -1.87 13.39 5.57
CA ALA A 85 -3.29 13.18 5.77
C ALA A 85 -3.65 13.03 7.26
N PHE A 86 -2.79 12.36 8.03
CA PHE A 86 -2.93 12.24 9.48
C PHE A 86 -2.66 13.57 10.20
N ASP A 87 -1.75 14.41 9.71
CA ASP A 87 -1.44 15.74 10.27
C ASP A 87 -2.66 16.70 10.24
N ARG A 88 -3.69 16.36 9.45
CA ARG A 88 -4.98 17.09 9.44
C ARG A 88 -5.90 16.70 10.61
N ILE A 89 -5.55 15.66 11.36
CA ILE A 89 -6.19 15.27 12.61
C ILE A 89 -5.36 15.91 13.73
N SER A 90 -6.01 16.43 14.77
CA SER A 90 -5.26 16.99 15.90
C SER A 90 -4.38 15.92 16.56
N ASP A 91 -3.17 16.29 16.97
CA ASP A 91 -2.21 15.39 17.63
C ASP A 91 -2.82 14.70 18.86
N GLU A 92 -3.67 15.43 19.59
CA GLU A 92 -4.40 14.88 20.74
C GLU A 92 -5.36 13.75 20.33
N SER A 93 -6.15 13.97 19.26
CA SER A 93 -7.07 12.95 18.72
C SER A 93 -6.32 11.75 18.15
N LEU A 94 -5.24 11.97 17.41
CA LEU A 94 -4.41 10.91 16.86
C LEU A 94 -3.76 10.08 17.97
N THR A 95 -3.21 10.74 18.99
CA THR A 95 -2.63 10.08 20.15
C THR A 95 -3.68 9.26 20.92
N ALA A 96 -4.87 9.80 21.10
CA ALA A 96 -5.97 9.09 21.75
C ALA A 96 -6.41 7.84 20.97
N LEU A 97 -6.48 7.94 19.63
CA LEU A 97 -6.84 6.81 18.75
C LEU A 97 -5.81 5.68 18.78
N LEU A 98 -4.53 5.99 18.99
CA LEU A 98 -3.46 4.98 19.07
C LEU A 98 -3.39 4.29 20.45
N GLN A 99 -4.16 4.73 21.43
CA GLN A 99 -4.21 4.08 22.75
C GLN A 99 -4.93 2.73 22.68
N PRO A 100 -4.52 1.73 23.48
CA PRO A 100 -5.18 0.43 23.53
C PRO A 100 -6.68 0.49 23.82
N ALA A 101 -7.12 1.51 24.59
CA ALA A 101 -8.53 1.73 24.91
C ALA A 101 -9.37 2.12 23.68
N ALA A 102 -8.77 2.75 22.67
CA ALA A 102 -9.43 3.16 21.42
C ALA A 102 -9.27 2.14 20.28
N LYS A 103 -8.71 0.95 20.54
CA LYS A 103 -8.43 -0.06 19.51
C LYS A 103 -9.64 -0.37 18.63
N ALA A 104 -10.83 -0.50 19.21
CA ALA A 104 -12.06 -0.78 18.44
C ALA A 104 -12.40 0.36 17.46
N GLN A 105 -12.29 1.61 17.91
CA GLN A 105 -12.51 2.79 17.07
C GLN A 105 -11.45 2.91 15.98
N LEU A 106 -10.18 2.68 16.32
CA LEU A 106 -9.08 2.67 15.34
C LEU A 106 -9.30 1.58 14.29
N THR A 107 -9.70 0.38 14.71
CA THR A 107 -10.01 -0.72 13.80
C THR A 107 -11.13 -0.33 12.83
N GLN A 108 -12.21 0.27 13.33
CA GLN A 108 -13.33 0.74 12.50
C GLN A 108 -12.85 1.79 11.49
N ILE A 109 -12.09 2.79 11.90
CA ILE A 109 -11.53 3.82 11.01
C ILE A 109 -10.67 3.16 9.93
N LEU A 110 -9.75 2.28 10.28
CA LEU A 110 -8.86 1.64 9.32
C LEU A 110 -9.61 0.72 8.35
N THR A 111 -10.62 -0.01 8.83
CA THR A 111 -11.43 -0.87 7.95
C THR A 111 -12.38 -0.08 7.05
N CYS A 112 -12.70 1.19 7.40
CA CYS A 112 -13.37 2.14 6.48
C CYS A 112 -12.47 2.56 5.29
N HIS A 113 -11.17 2.28 5.35
CA HIS A 113 -10.25 2.51 4.24
C HIS A 113 -10.02 1.25 3.38
N VAL A 114 -10.65 0.13 3.71
CA VAL A 114 -10.43 -1.16 3.05
C VAL A 114 -11.71 -1.63 2.37
N VAL A 115 -11.59 -2.01 1.11
CA VAL A 115 -12.66 -2.64 0.32
C VAL A 115 -12.24 -4.07 0.00
N ALA A 116 -13.14 -5.04 0.19
CA ALA A 116 -12.88 -6.46 -0.09
C ALA A 116 -13.08 -6.78 -1.59
N ALA A 117 -12.39 -6.04 -2.44
CA ALA A 117 -12.39 -6.22 -3.89
C ALA A 117 -11.08 -5.63 -4.47
N ASN A 118 -10.74 -6.02 -5.70
CA ASN A 118 -9.65 -5.39 -6.44
C ASN A 118 -10.23 -4.33 -7.38
N ALA A 119 -10.32 -3.08 -6.92
CA ALA A 119 -10.87 -1.96 -7.66
C ALA A 119 -9.74 -1.06 -8.18
N MET A 120 -9.39 -1.22 -9.45
CA MET A 120 -8.49 -0.33 -10.16
C MET A 120 -9.18 1.00 -10.47
N SER A 121 -8.41 2.05 -10.68
CA SER A 121 -8.94 3.40 -10.94
C SER A 121 -9.89 3.46 -12.14
N ASP A 122 -9.58 2.72 -13.21
CA ASP A 122 -10.45 2.63 -14.39
C ASP A 122 -11.81 1.98 -14.07
N ALA A 123 -11.80 0.93 -13.23
CA ALA A 123 -13.04 0.28 -12.80
C ALA A 123 -13.88 1.22 -11.93
N ILE A 124 -13.24 1.94 -11.00
CA ILE A 124 -13.91 2.95 -10.16
C ILE A 124 -14.49 4.06 -11.04
N ALA A 125 -13.72 4.57 -12.00
CA ALA A 125 -14.19 5.61 -12.92
C ALA A 125 -15.37 5.15 -13.78
N GLY A 126 -15.36 3.89 -14.25
CA GLY A 126 -16.47 3.26 -14.97
C GLY A 126 -17.73 3.21 -14.11
N MET A 127 -17.64 2.72 -12.88
CA MET A 127 -18.77 2.66 -11.93
C MET A 127 -19.32 4.07 -11.62
N ILE A 128 -18.45 5.07 -11.46
CA ILE A 128 -18.87 6.47 -11.27
C ILE A 128 -19.65 6.97 -12.47
N ALA A 129 -19.21 6.68 -13.69
CA ALA A 129 -19.89 7.10 -14.91
C ALA A 129 -21.26 6.41 -15.07
N ASP A 130 -21.33 5.11 -14.81
CA ASP A 130 -22.56 4.31 -14.90
C ASP A 130 -23.62 4.78 -13.87
N ASP A 131 -23.19 5.23 -12.70
CA ASP A 131 -24.07 5.72 -11.62
C ASP A 131 -24.34 7.24 -11.72
N GLY A 132 -24.07 7.84 -12.86
CA GLY A 132 -24.42 9.26 -13.09
C GLY A 132 -23.50 10.26 -12.37
N GLY A 133 -22.26 9.88 -12.09
CA GLY A 133 -21.21 10.76 -11.57
C GLY A 133 -20.87 10.59 -10.09
N THR A 134 -21.56 9.69 -9.38
CA THR A 134 -21.23 9.35 -7.98
C THR A 134 -21.50 7.88 -7.73
N HIS A 135 -20.49 7.14 -7.27
CA HIS A 135 -20.61 5.72 -6.96
C HIS A 135 -20.43 5.46 -5.46
N PRO A 136 -21.37 4.76 -4.79
CA PRO A 136 -21.23 4.38 -3.39
C PRO A 136 -20.30 3.19 -3.24
N VAL A 137 -19.17 3.37 -2.53
CA VAL A 137 -18.18 2.32 -2.25
C VAL A 137 -18.40 1.80 -0.84
N GLN A 138 -18.77 0.53 -0.72
CA GLN A 138 -18.91 -0.15 0.57
C GLN A 138 -17.56 -0.65 1.07
N THR A 139 -17.23 -0.31 2.31
CA THR A 139 -15.98 -0.71 2.94
C THR A 139 -16.15 -1.87 3.93
N VAL A 140 -15.06 -2.55 4.26
CA VAL A 140 -15.04 -3.63 5.26
C VAL A 140 -15.50 -3.15 6.64
N GLY A 141 -15.23 -1.88 6.97
CA GLY A 141 -15.67 -1.24 8.22
C GLY A 141 -17.14 -0.84 8.28
N GLY A 142 -17.91 -1.13 7.21
CA GLY A 142 -19.32 -0.78 7.11
C GLY A 142 -19.57 0.68 6.72
N CYS A 143 -18.52 1.45 6.41
CA CYS A 143 -18.66 2.82 5.90
C CYS A 143 -19.07 2.81 4.43
N THR A 144 -19.85 3.81 4.03
CA THR A 144 -20.19 4.07 2.65
C THR A 144 -19.49 5.34 2.18
N LEU A 145 -18.50 5.19 1.32
CA LEU A 145 -17.80 6.31 0.71
C LEU A 145 -18.48 6.70 -0.61
N GLN A 146 -18.51 7.99 -0.93
CA GLN A 146 -19.01 8.46 -2.22
C GLN A 146 -17.83 8.76 -3.13
N ALA A 147 -17.59 7.89 -4.11
CA ALA A 147 -16.56 8.10 -5.12
C ALA A 147 -17.08 9.00 -6.25
N LYS A 148 -16.27 9.99 -6.65
CA LYS A 148 -16.54 10.92 -7.76
C LYS A 148 -15.28 11.14 -8.58
N MET A 149 -15.47 11.62 -9.80
CA MET A 149 -14.38 12.15 -10.61
C MET A 149 -14.29 13.66 -10.45
N ASP A 150 -13.10 14.16 -10.09
CA ASP A 150 -12.74 15.57 -10.19
C ASP A 150 -11.65 15.72 -11.26
N GLY A 151 -12.07 16.08 -12.46
CA GLY A 151 -11.21 16.02 -13.64
C GLY A 151 -10.75 14.59 -13.93
N SER A 152 -9.46 14.34 -13.81
CA SER A 152 -8.84 13.02 -13.99
C SER A 152 -8.56 12.28 -12.66
N LYS A 153 -8.92 12.86 -11.52
CA LYS A 153 -8.66 12.30 -10.19
C LYS A 153 -9.95 11.72 -9.61
N ILE A 154 -9.79 10.65 -8.84
CA ILE A 154 -10.86 10.10 -8.03
C ILE A 154 -10.86 10.85 -6.69
N THR A 155 -12.02 11.30 -6.25
CA THR A 155 -12.26 11.82 -4.92
C THR A 155 -13.21 10.89 -4.16
N LEU A 156 -13.02 10.79 -2.86
CA LEU A 156 -13.80 9.97 -1.95
C LEU A 156 -14.37 10.87 -0.85
N THR A 157 -15.68 10.93 -0.76
CA THR A 157 -16.33 11.66 0.33
C THR A 157 -16.76 10.68 1.41
N ASP A 158 -16.35 10.92 2.64
CA ASP A 158 -16.74 10.11 3.80
C ASP A 158 -18.16 10.48 4.31
N GLU A 159 -18.66 9.71 5.26
CA GLU A 159 -20.00 9.90 5.85
C GLU A 159 -20.16 11.23 6.62
N ASN A 160 -19.07 11.92 6.93
CA ASN A 160 -19.06 13.25 7.54
C ASN A 160 -18.94 14.38 6.50
N GLY A 161 -19.01 14.06 5.21
CA GLY A 161 -18.90 15.01 4.11
C GLY A 161 -17.49 15.52 3.84
N ARG A 162 -16.46 14.83 4.36
CA ARG A 162 -15.07 15.20 4.11
C ARG A 162 -14.58 14.49 2.85
N GLU A 163 -13.91 15.24 1.98
CA GLU A 163 -13.40 14.75 0.73
C GLU A 163 -11.89 14.46 0.83
N ALA A 164 -11.50 13.28 0.37
CA ALA A 164 -10.13 12.84 0.16
C ALA A 164 -9.87 12.66 -1.32
N THR A 165 -8.72 13.12 -1.80
CA THR A 165 -8.29 12.98 -3.20
C THR A 165 -7.31 11.84 -3.33
N VAL A 166 -7.49 10.98 -4.33
CA VAL A 166 -6.51 9.98 -4.73
C VAL A 166 -5.35 10.68 -5.43
N THR A 167 -4.17 10.63 -4.82
CA THR A 167 -2.96 11.30 -5.32
C THR A 167 -2.10 10.37 -6.17
N ILE A 168 -2.03 9.08 -5.80
CA ILE A 168 -1.39 8.02 -6.57
C ILE A 168 -2.37 6.85 -6.62
N ALA A 169 -2.76 6.45 -7.83
CA ALA A 169 -3.69 5.34 -8.04
C ALA A 169 -2.95 4.08 -8.52
N ASP A 170 -3.62 2.95 -8.42
CA ASP A 170 -3.24 1.69 -9.06
C ASP A 170 -1.86 1.13 -8.64
N VAL A 171 -1.48 1.34 -7.39
CA VAL A 171 -0.27 0.73 -6.82
C VAL A 171 -0.57 -0.75 -6.55
N ARG A 172 -0.20 -1.61 -7.49
CA ARG A 172 -0.50 -3.04 -7.46
C ARG A 172 0.33 -3.77 -6.43
N GLN A 173 -0.31 -4.74 -5.76
CA GLN A 173 0.26 -5.60 -4.74
C GLN A 173 -0.11 -7.06 -5.04
N SER A 174 0.58 -8.03 -4.43
CA SER A 174 0.27 -9.46 -4.62
C SER A 174 -1.13 -9.82 -4.12
N ASN A 175 -1.65 -9.13 -3.13
CA ASN A 175 -2.97 -9.37 -2.53
C ASN A 175 -3.97 -8.23 -2.72
N GLY A 176 -3.71 -7.28 -3.62
CA GLY A 176 -4.65 -6.19 -3.89
C GLY A 176 -4.05 -4.97 -4.57
N VAL A 177 -4.66 -3.82 -4.31
CA VAL A 177 -4.24 -2.52 -4.84
C VAL A 177 -4.29 -1.46 -3.77
N ILE A 178 -3.33 -0.53 -3.80
CA ILE A 178 -3.31 0.66 -2.95
C ILE A 178 -3.63 1.89 -3.80
N HIS A 179 -4.50 2.75 -3.28
CA HIS A 179 -4.71 4.12 -3.75
C HIS A 179 -4.29 5.07 -2.64
N VAL A 180 -3.28 5.88 -2.87
CA VAL A 180 -2.79 6.86 -1.89
C VAL A 180 -3.73 8.06 -1.85
N ILE A 181 -4.15 8.45 -0.64
CA ILE A 181 -5.09 9.56 -0.42
C ILE A 181 -4.50 10.62 0.50
N ASP A 182 -4.97 11.86 0.34
CA ASP A 182 -4.49 13.06 1.04
C ASP A 182 -5.27 13.38 2.33
N ARG A 183 -6.24 12.54 2.71
CA ARG A 183 -7.04 12.72 3.93
C ARG A 183 -7.49 11.38 4.51
N VAL A 184 -7.57 11.29 5.84
CA VAL A 184 -8.14 10.14 6.55
C VAL A 184 -9.67 10.18 6.43
N LEU A 185 -10.26 9.05 6.04
CA LEU A 185 -11.71 8.85 5.96
C LEU A 185 -12.22 8.42 7.35
N LEU A 186 -13.27 9.03 7.81
CA LEU A 186 -13.83 8.70 9.13
C LEU A 186 -15.26 8.18 8.98
N PRO A 187 -15.65 7.19 9.82
CA PRO A 187 -17.03 6.73 9.90
C PRO A 187 -17.95 7.84 10.40
N ALA A 188 -19.24 7.71 10.18
CA ALA A 188 -20.26 8.58 10.78
C ALA A 188 -20.08 8.65 12.30
N GLN A 189 -20.22 9.86 12.87
CA GLN A 189 -20.13 10.12 14.30
C GLN A 189 -21.51 10.44 14.86
#